data_77c303db6a895fea1be1352c78218504
#
_entry.id   77c303db6a895fea1be1352c78218504
#
_cell.length_a   1.000
_cell.length_b   1.000
_cell.length_c   1.000
_cell.angle_alpha   90.00
_cell.angle_beta   90.00
_cell.angle_gamma   90.00
#
_symmetry.space_group_name_H-M   'P 1'
#
loop_
_entity.id
_entity.type
_entity.pdbx_description
1 polymer ?
#
loop_
_entity_poly.entity_id
_entity_poly.type
_entity_poly.pdbx_seq_one_letter_code
_entity_poly.pdbx_strand_id
1 'polypeptide(L)'
;LLDDALDAAKTFTAPSSAAVVVAAALSDPSMSYVGFCDKGSSVPGLSEWIEQLIAESTGKDERGILPVVVSQPHSPFYPTITFINNGPLSVTGTLGGHFIFWEWVTALTSYLLNVDPFNQPNVTEAKEKTGALLQRWQISGIEPQVPAFETENVQVFACSGLKSLAEFLAASFAMNPGYIALMAYLHRGVDDRITLLREKIENASSTPVTFGWGPRFLHSTGQFHKGGPKVGSFIQITGATKISWPIQGTSYGFETLVMAQALGDXX
;
A
#
# COMPACT_ATOMS: atom_id res chain seq x y z
N LEU A 1 -8.43 -24.99 -9.28
CA LEU A 1 -8.27 -23.52 -9.31
C LEU A 1 -8.88 -22.94 -10.60
N LEU A 2 -8.39 -23.37 -11.79
CA LEU A 2 -8.91 -22.84 -13.07
C LEU A 2 -10.39 -23.17 -13.26
N ASP A 3 -10.78 -24.41 -12.97
CA ASP A 3 -12.18 -24.83 -13.11
C ASP A 3 -13.09 -24.01 -12.15
N ASP A 4 -12.64 -23.78 -10.91
CA ASP A 4 -13.36 -22.95 -9.95
C ASP A 4 -13.53 -21.52 -10.47
N ALA A 5 -12.47 -20.97 -11.07
CA ALA A 5 -12.50 -19.62 -11.63
C ALA A 5 -13.50 -19.53 -12.80
N LEU A 6 -13.44 -20.51 -13.70
CA LEU A 6 -14.33 -20.56 -14.87
C LEU A 6 -15.81 -20.69 -14.45
N ASP A 7 -16.08 -21.49 -13.43
CA ASP A 7 -17.46 -21.64 -12.93
C ASP A 7 -17.93 -20.35 -12.25
N ALA A 8 -17.08 -19.73 -11.45
CA ALA A 8 -17.40 -18.44 -10.82
C ALA A 8 -17.67 -17.36 -11.86
N ALA A 9 -16.87 -17.30 -12.93
CA ALA A 9 -17.02 -16.29 -13.98
C ALA A 9 -18.43 -16.31 -14.61
N LYS A 10 -19.03 -17.48 -14.73
CA LYS A 10 -20.37 -17.62 -15.29
C LYS A 10 -21.44 -16.94 -14.44
N THR A 11 -21.20 -16.77 -13.14
CA THR A 11 -22.20 -16.19 -12.23
C THR A 11 -22.09 -14.66 -12.12
N PHE A 12 -20.96 -14.06 -12.49
CA PHE A 12 -20.72 -12.63 -12.24
C PHE A 12 -21.22 -11.72 -13.37
N THR A 13 -21.63 -12.28 -14.49
CA THR A 13 -22.18 -11.50 -15.62
C THR A 13 -23.59 -10.99 -15.36
N ALA A 14 -24.30 -11.54 -14.38
CA ALA A 14 -25.67 -11.11 -14.08
C ALA A 14 -25.68 -9.74 -13.39
N PRO A 15 -26.64 -8.85 -13.74
CA PRO A 15 -26.72 -7.54 -13.08
C PRO A 15 -26.96 -7.60 -11.57
N SER A 16 -27.49 -8.71 -11.06
CA SER A 16 -27.72 -8.92 -9.63
C SER A 16 -26.60 -9.71 -8.94
N SER A 17 -25.46 -9.88 -9.61
CA SER A 17 -24.37 -10.67 -9.03
C SER A 17 -23.75 -9.99 -7.80
N ALA A 18 -23.17 -10.80 -6.93
CA ALA A 18 -22.49 -10.28 -5.73
C ALA A 18 -21.37 -9.29 -6.10
N ALA A 19 -20.70 -9.49 -7.24
CA ALA A 19 -19.64 -8.58 -7.68
C ALA A 19 -20.19 -7.17 -7.96
N VAL A 20 -21.38 -7.08 -8.58
CA VAL A 20 -22.03 -5.79 -8.83
C VAL A 20 -22.40 -5.10 -7.52
N VAL A 21 -22.95 -5.86 -6.56
CA VAL A 21 -23.35 -5.32 -5.25
C VAL A 21 -22.13 -4.76 -4.51
N VAL A 22 -21.04 -5.52 -4.46
CA VAL A 22 -19.83 -5.09 -3.75
C VAL A 22 -19.18 -3.88 -4.48
N ALA A 23 -19.13 -3.91 -5.81
CA ALA A 23 -18.57 -2.79 -6.57
C ALA A 23 -19.39 -1.50 -6.35
N ALA A 24 -20.71 -1.60 -6.32
CA ALA A 24 -21.57 -0.45 -6.04
C ALA A 24 -21.31 0.10 -4.63
N ALA A 25 -21.17 -0.81 -3.64
CA ALA A 25 -20.89 -0.40 -2.27
C ALA A 25 -19.52 0.29 -2.15
N LEU A 26 -18.51 -0.25 -2.82
CA LEU A 26 -17.16 0.35 -2.80
C LEU A 26 -17.12 1.69 -3.54
N SER A 27 -18.01 1.90 -4.50
CA SER A 27 -18.06 3.15 -5.27
C SER A 27 -18.89 4.25 -4.61
N ASP A 28 -19.47 3.97 -3.44
CA ASP A 28 -20.23 4.99 -2.71
C ASP A 28 -19.29 6.13 -2.30
N PRO A 29 -19.67 7.40 -2.52
CA PRO A 29 -18.81 8.54 -2.16
C PRO A 29 -18.37 8.61 -0.70
N SER A 30 -19.07 7.92 0.20
CA SER A 30 -18.66 7.86 1.61
C SER A 30 -17.62 6.76 1.88
N MET A 31 -17.35 5.90 0.91
CA MET A 31 -16.44 4.77 1.04
C MET A 31 -15.04 5.14 0.56
N SER A 32 -14.20 5.62 1.46
CA SER A 32 -12.81 5.98 1.13
C SER A 32 -11.82 4.86 1.46
N TYR A 33 -12.17 4.04 2.46
CA TYR A 33 -11.28 2.99 3.00
C TYR A 33 -12.05 1.70 3.20
N VAL A 34 -11.38 0.56 2.95
CA VAL A 34 -11.97 -0.76 3.20
C VAL A 34 -10.90 -1.71 3.72
N GLY A 35 -11.18 -2.36 4.86
CA GLY A 35 -10.27 -3.34 5.46
C GLY A 35 -10.44 -4.71 4.81
N PHE A 36 -9.33 -5.48 4.73
CA PHE A 36 -9.34 -6.87 4.29
C PHE A 36 -8.60 -7.73 5.31
N CYS A 37 -9.28 -8.75 5.82
CA CYS A 37 -8.72 -9.64 6.85
C CYS A 37 -8.86 -11.10 6.41
N ASP A 38 -7.74 -11.71 6.04
CA ASP A 38 -7.72 -13.14 5.67
C ASP A 38 -7.20 -14.04 6.80
N LYS A 39 -6.98 -13.48 7.99
CA LYS A 39 -6.49 -14.25 9.13
C LYS A 39 -7.48 -15.35 9.50
N GLY A 40 -6.98 -16.58 9.54
CA GLY A 40 -7.80 -17.76 9.85
C GLY A 40 -8.58 -18.33 8.67
N SER A 41 -8.45 -17.72 7.49
CA SER A 41 -9.11 -18.23 6.28
C SER A 41 -8.28 -19.33 5.62
N SER A 42 -8.87 -19.99 4.64
CA SER A 42 -8.18 -20.98 3.81
C SER A 42 -7.36 -20.33 2.66
N VAL A 43 -7.36 -19.00 2.58
CA VAL A 43 -6.72 -18.25 1.49
C VAL A 43 -5.76 -17.17 2.03
N PRO A 44 -4.74 -17.57 2.82
CA PRO A 44 -3.80 -16.60 3.37
C PRO A 44 -3.03 -15.85 2.25
N GLY A 45 -2.88 -14.53 2.41
CA GLY A 45 -2.25 -13.67 1.43
C GLY A 45 -3.23 -13.06 0.43
N LEU A 46 -4.48 -13.49 0.45
CA LEU A 46 -5.50 -12.95 -0.46
C LEU A 46 -5.72 -11.46 -0.21
N SER A 47 -5.69 -11.01 1.05
CA SER A 47 -5.84 -9.59 1.41
C SER A 47 -4.76 -8.72 0.75
N GLU A 48 -3.50 -9.17 0.75
CA GLU A 48 -2.40 -8.42 0.13
C GLU A 48 -2.57 -8.34 -1.40
N TRP A 49 -3.08 -9.41 -2.02
CA TRP A 49 -3.34 -9.40 -3.46
C TRP A 49 -4.49 -8.46 -3.82
N ILE A 50 -5.59 -8.49 -3.05
CA ILE A 50 -6.73 -7.59 -3.27
C ILE A 50 -6.31 -6.12 -3.03
N GLU A 51 -5.47 -5.88 -2.02
CA GLU A 51 -4.92 -4.55 -1.76
C GLU A 51 -4.22 -4.02 -3.02
N GLN A 52 -3.35 -4.84 -3.60
CA GLN A 52 -2.67 -4.45 -4.84
C GLN A 52 -3.67 -4.18 -5.96
N LEU A 53 -4.58 -5.13 -6.18
CA LEU A 53 -5.54 -5.06 -7.29
C LEU A 53 -6.38 -3.78 -7.24
N ILE A 54 -6.99 -3.49 -6.09
CA ILE A 54 -7.89 -2.33 -5.93
C ILE A 54 -7.09 -1.02 -5.96
N ALA A 55 -5.99 -0.94 -5.19
CA ALA A 55 -5.21 0.30 -5.09
C ALA A 55 -4.62 0.70 -6.44
N GLU A 56 -4.06 -0.28 -7.17
CA GLU A 56 -3.41 -0.04 -8.46
C GLU A 56 -4.44 0.32 -9.55
N SER A 57 -5.60 -0.31 -9.51
CA SER A 57 -6.62 -0.12 -10.55
C SER A 57 -7.46 1.13 -10.32
N THR A 58 -7.77 1.50 -9.07
CA THR A 58 -8.69 2.61 -8.79
C THR A 58 -8.01 3.93 -8.42
N GLY A 59 -6.77 3.90 -7.90
CA GLY A 59 -6.10 5.09 -7.35
C GLY A 59 -5.57 6.04 -8.41
N LYS A 60 -6.46 6.80 -9.07
CA LYS A 60 -6.11 7.66 -10.20
C LYS A 60 -7.02 8.88 -10.24
N ASP A 61 -6.51 9.97 -10.84
CA ASP A 61 -7.29 11.19 -11.06
C ASP A 61 -7.91 11.73 -9.76
N GLU A 62 -7.15 11.63 -8.66
CA GLU A 62 -7.56 12.03 -7.31
C GLU A 62 -8.79 11.25 -6.81
N ARG A 63 -8.98 10.04 -7.31
CA ARG A 63 -10.08 9.13 -6.95
C ARG A 63 -9.52 7.79 -6.48
N GLY A 64 -10.42 6.91 -6.04
CA GLY A 64 -10.07 5.54 -5.69
C GLY A 64 -10.47 5.17 -4.27
N ILE A 65 -10.35 3.88 -4.00
CA ILE A 65 -10.60 3.30 -2.68
C ILE A 65 -9.25 2.83 -2.12
N LEU A 66 -8.96 3.17 -0.88
CA LEU A 66 -7.74 2.66 -0.22
C LEU A 66 -8.06 1.36 0.52
N PRO A 67 -7.59 0.23 0.01
CA PRO A 67 -7.69 -1.04 0.76
C PRO A 67 -6.63 -1.06 1.86
N VAL A 68 -6.99 -1.64 3.01
CA VAL A 68 -6.12 -1.72 4.18
C VAL A 68 -6.06 -3.19 4.62
N VAL A 69 -4.88 -3.80 4.57
CA VAL A 69 -4.70 -5.17 5.08
C VAL A 69 -4.63 -5.10 6.60
N VAL A 70 -5.51 -5.86 7.26
CA VAL A 70 -5.65 -5.82 8.71
C VAL A 70 -5.58 -7.22 9.32
N SER A 71 -5.16 -7.28 10.61
CA SER A 71 -5.07 -8.54 11.36
C SER A 71 -6.34 -8.86 12.15
N GLN A 72 -7.28 -7.91 12.24
CA GLN A 72 -8.51 -8.05 13.00
C GLN A 72 -9.72 -7.88 12.08
N PRO A 73 -10.81 -8.63 12.33
CA PRO A 73 -12.00 -8.57 11.47
C PRO A 73 -12.85 -7.31 11.65
N HIS A 74 -12.45 -6.42 12.52
CA HIS A 74 -13.16 -5.18 12.81
C HIS A 74 -12.21 -4.01 12.90
N SER A 75 -12.63 -2.86 12.36
CA SER A 75 -11.98 -1.58 12.57
C SER A 75 -13.05 -0.55 12.93
N PRO A 76 -12.79 0.38 13.84
CA PRO A 76 -13.71 1.50 14.08
C PRO A 76 -13.62 2.58 13.00
N PHE A 77 -12.67 2.46 12.07
CA PHE A 77 -12.37 3.53 11.10
C PHE A 77 -12.91 3.25 9.70
N TYR A 78 -13.20 1.95 9.38
CA TYR A 78 -13.66 1.55 8.03
C TYR A 78 -14.30 0.16 8.10
N PRO A 79 -15.21 -0.15 7.19
CA PRO A 79 -15.76 -1.50 7.10
C PRO A 79 -14.67 -2.50 6.73
N THR A 80 -14.73 -3.70 7.29
CA THR A 80 -13.73 -4.74 7.07
C THR A 80 -14.40 -5.99 6.48
N ILE A 81 -13.85 -6.47 5.37
CA ILE A 81 -14.28 -7.68 4.69
C ILE A 81 -13.40 -8.84 5.17
N THR A 82 -14.03 -9.95 5.54
CA THR A 82 -13.35 -11.17 5.97
C THR A 82 -13.58 -12.29 4.97
N PHE A 83 -12.70 -13.31 5.01
CA PHE A 83 -12.79 -14.48 4.11
C PHE A 83 -13.17 -15.74 4.85
N ILE A 84 -13.75 -15.55 6.04
CA ILE A 84 -14.38 -16.61 6.84
C ILE A 84 -15.76 -16.10 7.25
N ASN A 85 -16.69 -17.04 7.47
CA ASN A 85 -18.08 -16.67 7.74
C ASN A 85 -18.25 -16.29 9.23
N ASN A 86 -17.60 -15.21 9.66
CA ASN A 86 -17.63 -14.78 11.07
C ASN A 86 -17.68 -13.25 11.25
N GLY A 87 -17.96 -12.50 10.21
CA GLY A 87 -18.01 -11.04 10.28
C GLY A 87 -19.25 -10.46 9.62
N PRO A 88 -19.53 -9.19 9.85
CA PRO A 88 -20.70 -8.54 9.25
C PRO A 88 -20.58 -8.44 7.72
N LEU A 89 -19.34 -8.38 7.21
CA LEU A 89 -19.07 -8.38 5.77
C LEU A 89 -18.14 -9.57 5.49
N SER A 90 -18.66 -10.61 4.87
CA SER A 90 -17.89 -11.82 4.58
C SER A 90 -18.05 -12.21 3.11
N VAL A 91 -16.92 -12.54 2.48
CA VAL A 91 -16.90 -13.07 1.12
C VAL A 91 -16.19 -14.42 1.20
N THR A 92 -16.91 -15.50 0.98
CA THR A 92 -16.36 -16.85 1.04
C THR A 92 -16.40 -17.52 -0.32
N GLY A 93 -15.41 -18.37 -0.59
CA GLY A 93 -15.30 -19.06 -1.87
C GLY A 93 -13.98 -19.79 -2.02
N THR A 94 -13.82 -20.42 -3.17
CA THR A 94 -12.52 -21.02 -3.54
C THR A 94 -11.55 -19.92 -3.95
N LEU A 95 -10.25 -20.21 -3.93
CA LEU A 95 -9.23 -19.24 -4.36
C LEU A 95 -9.44 -18.78 -5.81
N GLY A 96 -9.78 -19.72 -6.71
CA GLY A 96 -10.08 -19.38 -8.10
C GLY A 96 -11.32 -18.48 -8.23
N GLY A 97 -12.33 -18.75 -7.41
CA GLY A 97 -13.52 -17.92 -7.33
C GLY A 97 -13.21 -16.51 -6.85
N HIS A 98 -12.35 -16.39 -5.81
CA HIS A 98 -11.92 -15.09 -5.29
C HIS A 98 -11.17 -14.27 -6.35
N PHE A 99 -10.28 -14.88 -7.14
CA PHE A 99 -9.56 -14.14 -8.18
C PHE A 99 -10.55 -13.49 -9.15
N ILE A 100 -11.47 -14.27 -9.73
CA ILE A 100 -12.45 -13.74 -10.69
C ILE A 100 -13.39 -12.73 -10.03
N PHE A 101 -13.85 -13.03 -8.81
CA PHE A 101 -14.75 -12.14 -8.09
C PHE A 101 -14.13 -10.75 -7.91
N TRP A 102 -12.89 -10.69 -7.38
CA TRP A 102 -12.26 -9.39 -7.09
C TRP A 102 -11.81 -8.68 -8.36
N GLU A 103 -11.48 -9.40 -9.43
CA GLU A 103 -11.23 -8.78 -10.75
C GLU A 103 -12.51 -8.09 -11.27
N TRP A 104 -13.65 -8.77 -11.18
CA TRP A 104 -14.95 -8.18 -11.56
C TRP A 104 -15.30 -6.98 -10.68
N VAL A 105 -15.17 -7.12 -9.36
CA VAL A 105 -15.42 -6.03 -8.40
C VAL A 105 -14.56 -4.82 -8.78
N THR A 106 -13.27 -5.05 -9.00
CA THR A 106 -12.32 -3.96 -9.27
C THR A 106 -12.63 -3.26 -10.60
N ALA A 107 -12.92 -4.04 -11.65
CA ALA A 107 -13.25 -3.47 -12.96
C ALA A 107 -14.54 -2.64 -12.89
N LEU A 108 -15.57 -3.15 -12.21
CA LEU A 108 -16.84 -2.45 -12.06
C LEU A 108 -16.69 -1.20 -11.18
N THR A 109 -15.92 -1.31 -10.08
CA THR A 109 -15.63 -0.15 -9.21
C THR A 109 -14.92 0.94 -10.01
N SER A 110 -13.92 0.56 -10.81
CA SER A 110 -13.17 1.52 -11.65
C SER A 110 -14.10 2.20 -12.66
N TYR A 111 -15.00 1.43 -13.28
CA TYR A 111 -16.00 1.98 -14.20
C TYR A 111 -16.88 3.00 -13.49
N LEU A 112 -17.39 2.67 -12.28
CA LEU A 112 -18.26 3.55 -11.51
C LEU A 112 -17.53 4.81 -11.02
N LEU A 113 -16.24 4.68 -10.72
CA LEU A 113 -15.38 5.82 -10.34
C LEU A 113 -14.91 6.63 -11.55
N ASN A 114 -15.15 6.12 -12.76
CA ASN A 114 -14.73 6.74 -14.02
C ASN A 114 -13.21 6.88 -14.09
N VAL A 115 -12.51 5.76 -13.81
CA VAL A 115 -11.03 5.68 -13.96
C VAL A 115 -10.69 4.46 -14.83
N ASP A 116 -9.55 4.50 -15.52
CA ASP A 116 -9.06 3.38 -16.32
C ASP A 116 -8.31 2.40 -15.43
N PRO A 117 -8.80 1.17 -15.20
CA PRO A 117 -8.10 0.22 -14.34
C PRO A 117 -6.84 -0.39 -14.97
N PHE A 118 -6.62 -0.21 -16.26
CA PHE A 118 -5.60 -0.95 -17.00
C PHE A 118 -4.30 -0.16 -17.24
N ASN A 119 -4.16 1.04 -16.64
CA ASN A 119 -2.94 1.81 -16.72
C ASN A 119 -2.43 2.19 -15.31
N GLN A 120 -1.16 2.59 -15.18
CA GLN A 120 -0.55 2.99 -13.91
C GLN A 120 0.39 4.18 -14.13
N PRO A 121 -0.17 5.36 -14.46
CA PRO A 121 0.67 6.50 -14.85
C PRO A 121 1.58 7.01 -13.72
N ASN A 122 1.14 6.97 -12.47
CA ASN A 122 1.85 7.60 -11.37
C ASN A 122 3.05 6.78 -10.87
N VAL A 123 2.97 5.43 -10.93
CA VAL A 123 4.15 4.61 -10.58
C VAL A 123 5.19 4.60 -11.70
N THR A 124 4.82 4.91 -12.92
CA THR A 124 5.78 5.09 -14.01
C THR A 124 6.71 6.25 -13.70
N GLU A 125 6.17 7.37 -13.24
CA GLU A 125 6.95 8.53 -12.83
C GLU A 125 7.97 8.19 -11.72
N ALA A 126 7.55 7.43 -10.71
CA ALA A 126 8.44 7.00 -9.62
C ALA A 126 9.60 6.13 -10.14
N LYS A 127 9.32 5.25 -11.10
CA LYS A 127 10.36 4.42 -11.73
C LYS A 127 11.37 5.27 -12.52
N GLU A 128 10.90 6.29 -13.20
CA GLU A 128 11.77 7.22 -13.94
C GLU A 128 12.67 8.01 -12.97
N LYS A 129 12.11 8.48 -11.86
CA LYS A 129 12.89 9.19 -10.82
C LYS A 129 13.96 8.27 -10.21
N THR A 130 13.61 7.02 -9.91
CA THR A 130 14.56 6.01 -9.42
C THR A 130 15.70 5.82 -10.42
N GLY A 131 15.38 5.67 -11.70
CA GLY A 131 16.38 5.52 -12.76
C GLY A 131 17.30 6.73 -12.84
N ALA A 132 16.76 7.94 -12.76
CA ALA A 132 17.55 9.18 -12.81
C ALA A 132 18.50 9.29 -11.60
N LEU A 133 18.03 8.90 -10.41
CA LEU A 133 18.87 8.85 -9.20
C LEU A 133 20.04 7.89 -9.39
N LEU A 134 19.78 6.69 -9.88
CA LEU A 134 20.83 5.69 -10.11
C LEU A 134 21.86 6.18 -11.11
N GLN A 135 21.43 6.79 -12.20
CA GLN A 135 22.35 7.37 -13.20
C GLN A 135 23.21 8.47 -12.59
N ARG A 136 22.62 9.38 -11.81
CA ARG A 136 23.34 10.46 -11.16
C ARG A 136 24.36 9.91 -10.17
N TRP A 137 23.96 8.92 -9.36
CA TRP A 137 24.85 8.33 -8.34
C TRP A 137 25.99 7.51 -8.94
N GLN A 138 25.84 6.98 -10.13
CA GLN A 138 26.97 6.35 -10.82
C GLN A 138 28.09 7.34 -11.15
N ILE A 139 27.73 8.62 -11.33
CA ILE A 139 28.69 9.67 -11.68
C ILE A 139 29.24 10.39 -10.43
N SER A 140 28.34 10.80 -9.53
CA SER A 140 28.71 11.68 -8.42
C SER A 140 28.74 10.98 -7.05
N GLY A 141 28.37 9.70 -6.98
CA GLY A 141 28.17 9.02 -5.70
C GLY A 141 26.84 9.42 -5.05
N ILE A 142 26.50 8.75 -3.97
CA ILE A 142 25.28 9.05 -3.21
C ILE A 142 25.48 10.34 -2.43
N GLU A 143 24.60 11.31 -2.64
CA GLU A 143 24.64 12.58 -1.91
C GLU A 143 24.20 12.38 -0.46
N PRO A 144 25.02 12.76 0.52
CA PRO A 144 24.62 12.62 1.92
C PRO A 144 23.45 13.56 2.24
N GLN A 145 22.47 13.03 2.94
CA GLN A 145 21.36 13.83 3.46
C GLN A 145 21.63 14.22 4.91
N VAL A 146 21.21 15.42 5.29
CA VAL A 146 21.35 15.90 6.65
C VAL A 146 20.06 15.61 7.41
N PRO A 147 20.11 14.80 8.47
CA PRO A 147 18.88 14.54 9.23
C PRO A 147 18.41 15.78 9.99
N ALA A 148 17.11 15.92 10.14
CA ALA A 148 16.50 16.97 10.97
C ALA A 148 16.90 16.79 12.44
N PHE A 149 16.96 15.53 12.86
CA PHE A 149 17.56 15.15 14.16
C PHE A 149 17.99 13.68 14.09
N GLU A 150 18.84 13.29 15.03
CA GLU A 150 19.27 11.89 15.15
C GLU A 150 19.35 11.47 16.63
N THR A 151 19.19 10.18 16.84
CA THR A 151 19.39 9.52 18.12
C THR A 151 20.44 8.43 17.93
N GLU A 152 20.74 7.68 18.99
CA GLU A 152 21.70 6.57 18.90
C GLU A 152 21.36 5.57 17.77
N ASN A 153 20.07 5.37 17.48
CA ASN A 153 19.64 4.30 16.59
C ASN A 153 18.76 4.76 15.42
N VAL A 154 18.38 6.04 15.37
CA VAL A 154 17.42 6.52 14.36
C VAL A 154 17.83 7.90 13.86
N GLN A 155 17.85 8.07 12.55
CA GLN A 155 17.97 9.37 11.89
C GLN A 155 16.62 9.71 11.26
N VAL A 156 16.18 10.95 11.43
CA VAL A 156 14.90 11.40 10.88
C VAL A 156 15.14 12.51 9.86
N PHE A 157 14.65 12.30 8.67
CA PHE A 157 14.73 13.25 7.56
C PHE A 157 13.33 13.84 7.34
N ALA A 158 13.15 15.09 7.69
CA ALA A 158 11.86 15.76 7.70
C ALA A 158 12.06 17.28 7.66
N CYS A 159 10.99 18.03 7.84
CA CYS A 159 11.09 19.49 7.97
C CYS A 159 11.97 19.86 9.16
N SER A 160 12.71 20.94 9.03
CA SER A 160 13.60 21.42 10.07
C SER A 160 12.84 21.83 11.34
N GLY A 161 13.54 21.80 12.48
CA GLY A 161 12.99 22.26 13.76
C GLY A 161 12.49 21.17 14.69
N LEU A 162 12.36 19.93 14.20
CA LEU A 162 11.96 18.78 15.04
C LEU A 162 13.16 18.32 15.87
N LYS A 163 12.91 17.93 17.12
CA LYS A 163 13.98 17.56 18.06
C LYS A 163 13.82 16.16 18.64
N SER A 164 12.75 15.46 18.27
CA SER A 164 12.52 14.10 18.78
C SER A 164 11.58 13.33 17.86
N LEU A 165 11.63 12.01 17.97
CA LEU A 165 10.70 11.13 17.26
C LEU A 165 9.25 11.41 17.68
N ALA A 166 9.03 11.72 18.96
CA ALA A 166 7.68 12.07 19.44
C ALA A 166 7.15 13.34 18.77
N GLU A 167 8.00 14.37 18.61
CA GLU A 167 7.61 15.60 17.90
C GLU A 167 7.33 15.33 16.42
N PHE A 168 8.15 14.47 15.79
CA PHE A 168 7.93 14.08 14.40
C PHE A 168 6.57 13.39 14.22
N LEU A 169 6.26 12.40 15.08
CA LEU A 169 4.98 11.70 15.00
C LEU A 169 3.81 12.64 15.30
N ALA A 170 3.95 13.49 16.35
CA ALA A 170 2.92 14.45 16.68
C ALA A 170 2.64 15.43 15.52
N ALA A 171 3.70 15.89 14.86
CA ALA A 171 3.56 16.77 13.69
C ALA A 171 2.84 16.06 12.53
N SER A 172 3.19 14.79 12.30
CA SER A 172 2.55 13.99 11.25
C SER A 172 1.06 13.80 11.51
N PHE A 173 0.66 13.61 12.79
CA PHE A 173 -0.74 13.45 13.17
C PHE A 173 -1.50 14.78 13.16
N ALA A 174 -0.83 15.87 13.55
CA ALA A 174 -1.44 17.21 13.61
C ALA A 174 -1.87 17.73 12.24
N MET A 175 -1.34 17.17 11.15
CA MET A 175 -1.77 17.48 9.79
C MET A 175 -3.20 17.00 9.51
N ASN A 176 -3.75 16.19 10.41
CA ASN A 176 -5.09 15.60 10.30
C ASN A 176 -5.31 14.92 8.95
N PRO A 177 -4.41 14.01 8.57
CA PRO A 177 -4.52 13.37 7.26
C PRO A 177 -5.73 12.44 7.18
N GLY A 178 -6.20 12.18 5.98
CA GLY A 178 -7.25 11.18 5.75
C GLY A 178 -6.74 9.76 6.04
N TYR A 179 -5.45 9.50 5.81
CA TYR A 179 -4.80 8.23 6.20
C TYR A 179 -3.30 8.45 6.39
N ILE A 180 -2.66 7.48 7.06
CA ILE A 180 -1.20 7.46 7.22
C ILE A 180 -0.67 6.19 6.54
N ALA A 181 0.37 6.33 5.72
CA ALA A 181 1.02 5.18 5.07
C ALA A 181 2.40 4.94 5.69
N LEU A 182 2.60 3.74 6.23
CA LEU A 182 3.92 3.29 6.70
C LEU A 182 4.58 2.49 5.58
N MET A 183 5.69 3.00 5.07
CA MET A 183 6.39 2.46 3.89
C MET A 183 7.75 1.93 4.33
N ALA A 184 7.88 0.60 4.51
CA ALA A 184 9.07 -0.02 5.11
C ALA A 184 9.99 -0.61 4.05
N TYR A 185 11.13 0.03 3.83
CA TYR A 185 12.23 -0.50 3.01
C TYR A 185 13.22 -1.22 3.94
N LEU A 186 12.74 -2.34 4.50
CA LEU A 186 13.44 -3.16 5.49
C LEU A 186 13.42 -4.62 5.05
N HIS A 187 14.01 -5.50 5.83
CA HIS A 187 14.13 -6.92 5.49
C HIS A 187 12.93 -7.72 6.02
N ARG A 188 11.96 -8.01 5.14
CA ARG A 188 10.80 -8.85 5.47
C ARG A 188 11.31 -10.23 5.94
N GLY A 189 10.78 -10.71 7.06
CA GLY A 189 11.22 -11.96 7.69
C GLY A 189 12.19 -11.72 8.85
N VAL A 190 12.92 -10.59 8.84
CA VAL A 190 13.84 -10.21 9.92
C VAL A 190 13.26 -9.06 10.73
N ASP A 191 12.74 -8.05 10.04
CA ASP A 191 12.25 -6.82 10.67
C ASP A 191 10.72 -6.83 10.85
N ASP A 192 10.09 -8.00 10.82
CA ASP A 192 8.62 -8.13 10.81
C ASP A 192 7.93 -7.43 11.98
N ARG A 193 8.63 -7.22 13.11
CA ARG A 193 8.05 -6.52 14.27
C ARG A 193 7.63 -5.08 13.93
N ILE A 194 8.16 -4.50 12.86
CA ILE A 194 7.80 -3.15 12.42
C ILE A 194 6.32 -3.06 12.03
N THR A 195 5.73 -4.18 11.59
CA THR A 195 4.31 -4.23 11.20
C THR A 195 3.38 -3.88 12.37
N LEU A 196 3.83 -4.10 13.61
CA LEU A 196 3.06 -3.77 14.80
C LEU A 196 2.82 -2.26 14.95
N LEU A 197 3.61 -1.44 14.27
CA LEU A 197 3.42 0.02 14.31
C LEU A 197 2.09 0.43 13.67
N ARG A 198 1.62 -0.31 12.66
CA ARG A 198 0.37 0.02 11.97
C ARG A 198 -0.78 0.22 12.97
N GLU A 199 -1.08 -0.82 13.75
CA GLU A 199 -2.19 -0.76 14.72
C GLU A 199 -1.93 0.25 15.83
N LYS A 200 -0.68 0.38 16.28
CA LYS A 200 -0.34 1.34 17.34
C LYS A 200 -0.57 2.78 16.89
N ILE A 201 -0.13 3.10 15.67
CA ILE A 201 -0.31 4.45 15.12
C ILE A 201 -1.79 4.71 14.82
N GLU A 202 -2.49 3.74 14.23
CA GLU A 202 -3.92 3.85 13.94
C GLU A 202 -4.72 4.20 15.21
N ASN A 203 -4.44 3.47 16.31
CA ASN A 203 -5.11 3.73 17.59
C ASN A 203 -4.72 5.07 18.21
N ALA A 204 -3.46 5.47 18.08
CA ALA A 204 -2.98 6.73 18.66
C ALA A 204 -3.45 7.96 17.88
N SER A 205 -3.55 7.85 16.56
CA SER A 205 -3.92 8.96 15.68
C SER A 205 -5.43 9.02 15.40
N SER A 206 -6.15 7.93 15.64
CA SER A 206 -7.56 7.75 15.24
C SER A 206 -7.75 7.97 13.73
N THR A 207 -6.75 7.56 12.95
CA THR A 207 -6.70 7.76 11.50
C THR A 207 -6.38 6.41 10.85
N PRO A 208 -7.03 6.02 9.74
CA PRO A 208 -6.67 4.78 9.02
C PRO A 208 -5.18 4.72 8.71
N VAL A 209 -4.55 3.57 8.96
CA VAL A 209 -3.11 3.39 8.71
C VAL A 209 -2.89 2.16 7.83
N THR A 210 -2.17 2.35 6.71
CA THR A 210 -1.70 1.24 5.89
C THR A 210 -0.26 0.92 6.23
N PHE A 211 0.16 -0.31 5.95
CA PHE A 211 1.55 -0.75 6.06
C PHE A 211 1.92 -1.54 4.82
N GLY A 212 3.06 -1.23 4.24
CA GLY A 212 3.57 -2.01 3.12
C GLY A 212 5.08 -2.13 3.14
N TRP A 213 5.57 -3.22 2.52
CA TRP A 213 7.00 -3.46 2.33
C TRP A 213 7.45 -2.89 0.98
N GLY A 214 8.46 -2.04 0.99
CA GLY A 214 9.12 -1.59 -0.23
C GLY A 214 9.99 -2.69 -0.85
N PRO A 215 10.21 -2.66 -2.14
CA PRO A 215 9.87 -1.61 -3.10
C PRO A 215 8.48 -1.73 -3.76
N ARG A 216 7.52 -2.34 -3.08
CA ARG A 216 6.16 -2.55 -3.60
C ARG A 216 5.48 -1.24 -4.00
N PHE A 217 5.94 -0.10 -3.46
CA PHE A 217 5.36 1.23 -3.75
C PHE A 217 5.69 1.75 -5.15
N LEU A 218 6.60 1.09 -5.85
CA LEU A 218 6.80 1.29 -7.29
C LEU A 218 5.72 0.56 -8.11
N HIS A 219 4.71 0.02 -7.42
CA HIS A 219 3.53 -0.70 -7.95
C HIS A 219 2.37 -0.46 -6.98
N SER A 220 1.31 -1.24 -7.11
CA SER A 220 0.22 -1.44 -6.13
C SER A 220 -0.24 -0.18 -5.38
N THR A 221 -0.08 -0.15 -4.07
CA THR A 221 -0.51 0.96 -3.24
C THR A 221 0.18 2.28 -3.62
N GLY A 222 1.39 2.21 -4.21
CA GLY A 222 2.07 3.40 -4.70
C GLY A 222 1.28 4.13 -5.78
N GLN A 223 0.54 3.40 -6.62
CA GLN A 223 -0.34 4.06 -7.60
C GLN A 223 -1.43 4.87 -6.88
N PHE A 224 -2.06 4.30 -5.84
CA PHE A 224 -3.06 5.02 -5.05
C PHE A 224 -2.43 6.20 -4.30
N HIS A 225 -1.27 5.99 -3.69
CA HIS A 225 -0.60 7.04 -2.90
C HIS A 225 -0.28 8.28 -3.74
N LYS A 226 0.03 8.09 -5.02
CA LYS A 226 0.42 9.16 -5.93
C LYS A 226 -0.74 9.70 -6.78
N GLY A 227 -1.65 8.82 -7.18
CA GLY A 227 -2.75 9.16 -8.10
C GLY A 227 -4.10 9.30 -7.44
N GLY A 228 -4.28 8.77 -6.23
CA GLY A 228 -5.53 8.86 -5.49
C GLY A 228 -5.73 10.22 -4.81
N PRO A 229 -6.74 10.35 -3.93
CA PRO A 229 -6.98 11.60 -3.22
C PRO A 229 -5.76 12.07 -2.42
N LYS A 230 -5.47 13.36 -2.48
CA LYS A 230 -4.28 13.96 -1.86
C LYS A 230 -4.50 14.24 -0.37
N VAL A 231 -4.78 13.19 0.39
CA VAL A 231 -5.10 13.28 1.82
C VAL A 231 -4.18 12.43 2.69
N GLY A 232 -3.15 11.80 2.11
CA GLY A 232 -2.24 10.90 2.81
C GLY A 232 -1.09 11.62 3.50
N SER A 233 -0.66 11.07 4.65
CA SER A 233 0.62 11.40 5.29
C SER A 233 1.51 10.16 5.21
N PHE A 234 2.79 10.34 4.86
CA PHE A 234 3.68 9.23 4.54
C PHE A 234 4.85 9.17 5.50
N ILE A 235 5.04 8.01 6.13
CA ILE A 235 6.19 7.75 6.99
C ILE A 235 6.98 6.62 6.34
N GLN A 236 8.12 6.97 5.75
CA GLN A 236 8.98 5.99 5.11
C GLN A 236 10.08 5.57 6.08
N ILE A 237 10.32 4.27 6.17
CA ILE A 237 11.29 3.68 7.09
C ILE A 237 12.31 2.91 6.26
N THR A 238 13.58 3.31 6.35
CA THR A 238 14.68 2.61 5.68
C THR A 238 15.64 2.09 6.73
N GLY A 239 16.40 1.05 6.39
CA GLY A 239 17.40 0.46 7.26
C GLY A 239 18.81 0.68 6.75
N ALA A 240 19.76 0.82 7.66
CA ALA A 240 21.18 0.84 7.30
C ALA A 240 21.61 -0.59 6.91
N THR A 241 22.14 -0.74 5.72
CA THR A 241 22.58 -2.04 5.22
C THR A 241 24.06 -2.22 5.56
N LYS A 242 24.37 -3.31 6.25
CA LYS A 242 25.75 -3.62 6.67
C LYS A 242 26.54 -4.35 5.59
N ILE A 243 25.87 -5.01 4.67
CA ILE A 243 26.50 -5.83 3.62
C ILE A 243 25.94 -5.39 2.27
N SER A 244 26.85 -5.00 1.39
CA SER A 244 26.48 -4.67 0.02
C SER A 244 26.62 -5.94 -0.86
N TRP A 245 25.53 -6.31 -1.52
CA TRP A 245 25.53 -7.40 -2.51
C TRP A 245 25.60 -6.78 -3.90
N PRO A 246 26.64 -7.10 -4.69
CA PRO A 246 26.76 -6.51 -6.03
C PRO A 246 25.69 -7.03 -6.96
N ILE A 247 25.27 -6.18 -7.91
CA ILE A 247 24.35 -6.56 -8.98
C ILE A 247 25.19 -6.72 -10.25
N GLN A 248 25.14 -7.90 -10.84
CA GLN A 248 25.94 -8.21 -12.03
C GLN A 248 25.61 -7.24 -13.17
N GLY A 249 26.65 -6.68 -13.78
CA GLY A 249 26.49 -5.75 -14.90
C GLY A 249 26.26 -4.30 -14.51
N THR A 250 26.31 -3.97 -13.20
CA THR A 250 26.17 -2.60 -12.73
C THR A 250 27.38 -2.20 -11.87
N SER A 251 27.50 -0.89 -11.60
CA SER A 251 28.53 -0.35 -10.70
C SER A 251 28.03 -0.17 -9.26
N TYR A 252 26.79 -0.58 -8.97
CA TYR A 252 26.18 -0.44 -7.64
C TYR A 252 25.62 -1.77 -7.14
N GLY A 253 25.38 -1.85 -5.84
CA GLY A 253 24.81 -3.01 -5.18
C GLY A 253 23.35 -2.83 -4.84
N PHE A 254 22.76 -3.87 -4.22
CA PHE A 254 21.35 -3.86 -3.86
C PHE A 254 20.98 -2.75 -2.87
N GLU A 255 21.91 -2.37 -1.95
CA GLU A 255 21.63 -1.30 -1.00
C GLU A 255 21.44 0.06 -1.71
N THR A 256 22.24 0.32 -2.74
CA THR A 256 22.07 1.53 -3.56
C THR A 256 20.76 1.51 -4.32
N LEU A 257 20.42 0.36 -4.89
CA LEU A 257 19.16 0.19 -5.62
C LEU A 257 17.96 0.44 -4.68
N VAL A 258 17.95 -0.18 -3.50
CA VAL A 258 16.86 -0.03 -2.54
C VAL A 258 16.72 1.43 -2.08
N MET A 259 17.87 2.10 -1.82
CA MET A 259 17.84 3.52 -1.43
C MET A 259 17.32 4.41 -2.57
N ALA A 260 17.72 4.14 -3.81
CA ALA A 260 17.21 4.89 -4.97
C ALA A 260 15.70 4.68 -5.16
N GLN A 261 15.21 3.46 -4.92
CA GLN A 261 13.79 3.14 -4.97
C GLN A 261 13.03 3.88 -3.86
N ALA A 262 13.58 3.87 -2.63
CA ALA A 262 12.96 4.56 -1.50
C ALA A 262 12.87 6.07 -1.77
N LEU A 263 13.95 6.69 -2.25
CA LEU A 263 13.95 8.12 -2.54
C LEU A 263 13.11 8.46 -3.79
N GLY A 264 13.08 7.59 -4.75
CA GLY A 264 12.23 7.77 -5.94
C GLY A 264 10.73 7.70 -5.63
N ASP A 265 10.38 7.06 -4.57
CA ASP A 265 9.01 7.06 -4.05
C ASP A 265 8.69 8.34 -3.24
N UNK A 266 9.58 8.81 -2.64
CA UNK A 266 9.38 9.92 -1.80
C UNK A 266 9.24 11.20 -2.56
N UNK A 267 9.69 11.03 -3.78
CA UNK A 267 9.80 12.14 -4.61
C UNK A 267 8.74 12.40 -5.50
#